data_437ff9abb3c62259c5dbe4f2a682a59d
#
_entry.id   437ff9abb3c62259c5dbe4f2a682a59d
#
_cell.length_a   1.000
_cell.length_b   1.000
_cell.length_c   1.000
_cell.angle_alpha   90.00
_cell.angle_beta   90.00
_cell.angle_gamma   90.00
#
_symmetry.space_group_name_H-M   'P 1'
#
loop_
_entity.id
_entity.type
_entity.pdbx_description
1 polymer ?
#
loop_
_entity_poly.entity_id
_entity_poly.type
_entity_poly.pdbx_seq_one_letter_code
_entity_poly.pdbx_strand_id
1 'polypeptide(L)'
;MKKGILSFASLAFLGVLMNAQEIKFEEYDLPNGLHVILHQDNSSPLVTTSVYYSVGSKDEAKGRTGFAHFFEHLLFEGTKNIKRGDWSKIVSSNGGGNNATTDNDRTYYYEDFPSNNEQLGLWMEAERMRHAVISQIGVDTQREVVKEEKRLRFDNRPYGNLFTAITQTMFPNSQYGWTPIGSMDDLNSAKLEEFQDFYKKFYIPNNAVLVVAGDIKPAQTKKWINDYFSTIPKGAAIIRNFTEDTPITQEKSVTFTDPNIQLPMYLYSYRTPGNTTRDSKVMDLVSSYLSGGKSSVLYKKLVDQDKKALQVSAESLAFEKAGFFACLAIPMGKTPEGELRSVIDSEIKKLQTDLISDEDLQKLQNKFENQFVNHNSNIHSRAESLATYYALTGNTNLINKEIDIYRGITKEDIRNAARKYLNPNQRIIINYVPEKK
;
A
#
# COMPACT_ATOMS: atom_id res chain seq x y z
N MET A 1 -49.12 44.41 38.82
CA MET A 1 -49.12 43.34 37.80
C MET A 1 -48.13 43.76 36.69
N LYS A 2 -46.91 43.22 36.70
CA LYS A 2 -45.94 43.47 35.66
C LYS A 2 -45.69 42.10 34.96
N LYS A 3 -46.04 42.05 33.69
CA LYS A 3 -45.82 40.88 32.85
C LYS A 3 -44.37 40.94 32.35
N GLY A 4 -43.56 39.98 32.73
CA GLY A 4 -42.24 39.76 32.15
C GLY A 4 -42.34 38.99 30.82
N ILE A 5 -41.77 39.58 29.77
CA ILE A 5 -41.61 38.92 28.46
C ILE A 5 -40.28 38.16 28.47
N LEU A 6 -40.32 36.82 28.42
CA LEU A 6 -39.14 35.98 28.18
C LEU A 6 -38.87 36.00 26.66
N SER A 7 -37.78 36.64 26.26
CA SER A 7 -37.23 36.48 24.91
C SER A 7 -36.43 35.20 24.83
N PHE A 8 -36.89 34.25 24.01
CA PHE A 8 -36.11 33.08 23.59
C PHE A 8 -35.13 33.51 22.52
N ALA A 9 -33.87 33.59 22.87
CA ALA A 9 -32.80 33.76 21.89
C ALA A 9 -32.48 32.38 21.28
N SER A 10 -32.91 32.15 20.03
CA SER A 10 -32.52 30.99 19.24
C SER A 10 -31.06 31.15 18.84
N LEU A 11 -30.14 30.40 19.48
CA LEU A 11 -28.78 30.20 19.01
C LEU A 11 -28.86 29.35 17.74
N ALA A 12 -28.68 29.98 16.59
CA ALA A 12 -28.41 29.30 15.35
C ALA A 12 -26.97 28.73 15.44
N PHE A 13 -26.87 27.42 15.59
CA PHE A 13 -25.59 26.71 15.43
C PHE A 13 -25.24 26.77 13.93
N LEU A 14 -24.41 27.73 13.53
CA LEU A 14 -23.70 27.65 12.25
C LEU A 14 -22.70 26.50 12.37
N GLY A 15 -23.08 25.34 11.83
CA GLY A 15 -22.14 24.26 11.58
C GLY A 15 -21.09 24.78 10.59
N VAL A 16 -19.90 25.09 11.12
CA VAL A 16 -18.72 25.28 10.27
C VAL A 16 -18.47 23.93 9.62
N LEU A 17 -18.87 23.80 8.35
CA LEU A 17 -18.39 22.71 7.48
C LEU A 17 -16.87 22.93 7.40
N MET A 18 -16.11 22.20 8.20
CA MET A 18 -14.68 22.06 8.02
C MET A 18 -14.52 21.27 6.72
N ASN A 19 -14.44 21.97 5.59
CA ASN A 19 -13.94 21.35 4.37
C ASN A 19 -12.50 20.91 4.67
N ALA A 20 -12.21 19.64 4.47
CA ALA A 20 -10.83 19.19 4.45
C ALA A 20 -10.05 20.08 3.48
N GLN A 21 -8.88 20.56 3.91
CA GLN A 21 -8.09 21.50 3.11
C GLN A 21 -7.74 20.81 1.78
N GLU A 22 -8.15 21.42 0.67
CA GLU A 22 -7.86 20.95 -0.67
C GLU A 22 -6.34 20.89 -0.89
N ILE A 23 -5.83 19.75 -1.32
CA ILE A 23 -4.42 19.58 -1.70
C ILE A 23 -4.27 20.16 -3.10
N LYS A 24 -3.66 21.36 -3.19
CA LYS A 24 -3.41 22.07 -4.44
C LYS A 24 -2.14 21.54 -5.09
N PHE A 25 -2.17 21.35 -6.39
CA PHE A 25 -1.00 20.91 -7.17
C PHE A 25 -1.07 21.45 -8.59
N GLU A 26 0.07 21.42 -9.28
CA GLU A 26 0.19 21.63 -10.71
C GLU A 26 0.75 20.33 -11.31
N GLU A 27 0.28 19.93 -12.50
CA GLU A 27 0.78 18.74 -13.17
C GLU A 27 0.98 18.95 -14.68
N TYR A 28 1.96 18.25 -15.26
CA TYR A 28 2.25 18.29 -16.69
C TYR A 28 3.13 17.11 -17.11
N ASP A 29 3.18 16.84 -18.42
CA ASP A 29 4.03 15.81 -18.99
C ASP A 29 5.27 16.40 -19.65
N LEU A 30 6.45 15.77 -19.48
CA LEU A 30 7.61 16.02 -20.29
C LEU A 30 7.50 15.29 -21.64
N PRO A 31 8.21 15.76 -22.69
CA PRO A 31 8.18 15.11 -24.03
C PRO A 31 8.57 13.63 -24.02
N ASN A 32 9.38 13.20 -23.06
CA ASN A 32 9.76 11.80 -22.88
C ASN A 32 8.73 10.95 -22.16
N GLY A 33 7.60 11.54 -21.77
CA GLY A 33 6.48 10.85 -21.11
C GLY A 33 6.59 10.75 -19.59
N LEU A 34 7.54 11.42 -18.96
CA LEU A 34 7.59 11.55 -17.51
C LEU A 34 6.46 12.48 -17.08
N HIS A 35 5.56 12.00 -16.23
CA HIS A 35 4.52 12.82 -15.60
C HIS A 35 5.11 13.54 -14.38
N VAL A 36 4.82 14.82 -14.24
CA VAL A 36 5.36 15.68 -13.17
C VAL A 36 4.22 16.29 -12.38
N ILE A 37 4.29 16.21 -11.06
CA ILE A 37 3.35 16.84 -10.13
C ILE A 37 4.14 17.75 -9.18
N LEU A 38 3.70 19.00 -9.05
CA LEU A 38 4.27 19.99 -8.14
C LEU A 38 3.24 20.37 -7.08
N HIS A 39 3.58 20.19 -5.80
CA HIS A 39 2.75 20.58 -4.66
C HIS A 39 3.50 21.60 -3.81
N GLN A 40 3.14 22.89 -3.96
CA GLN A 40 3.74 23.96 -3.16
C GLN A 40 3.10 24.04 -1.77
N ASP A 41 3.91 23.86 -0.74
CA ASP A 41 3.54 24.06 0.67
C ASP A 41 4.72 24.70 1.43
N ASN A 42 4.62 26.00 1.67
CA ASN A 42 5.66 26.78 2.35
C ASN A 42 5.51 26.80 3.89
N SER A 43 4.73 25.89 4.45
CA SER A 43 4.51 25.80 5.91
C SER A 43 5.75 25.34 6.69
N SER A 44 6.67 24.66 6.01
CA SER A 44 7.95 24.19 6.55
C SER A 44 9.04 24.34 5.49
N PRO A 45 10.30 24.68 5.87
CA PRO A 45 11.40 24.84 4.91
C PRO A 45 11.98 23.49 4.46
N LEU A 46 11.11 22.57 4.06
CA LEU A 46 11.44 21.22 3.61
C LEU A 46 10.87 20.99 2.21
N VAL A 47 11.53 20.10 1.47
CA VAL A 47 11.09 19.61 0.17
C VAL A 47 11.27 18.11 0.07
N THR A 48 10.28 17.44 -0.47
CA THR A 48 10.37 16.04 -0.90
C THR A 48 10.49 15.99 -2.42
N THR A 49 11.54 15.35 -2.93
CA THR A 49 11.66 14.91 -4.33
C THR A 49 11.45 13.41 -4.38
N SER A 50 10.53 12.95 -5.21
CA SER A 50 10.20 11.51 -5.25
C SER A 50 9.86 11.03 -6.65
N VAL A 51 10.21 9.77 -6.94
CA VAL A 51 9.85 9.11 -8.18
C VAL A 51 9.10 7.80 -7.87
N TYR A 52 7.89 7.72 -8.38
CA TYR A 52 7.07 6.53 -8.39
C TYR A 52 7.27 5.82 -9.74
N TYR A 53 7.79 4.62 -9.73
CA TYR A 53 7.84 3.75 -10.89
C TYR A 53 6.68 2.75 -10.83
N SER A 54 5.88 2.69 -11.89
CA SER A 54 4.79 1.72 -12.01
C SER A 54 5.35 0.33 -12.33
N VAL A 55 6.15 -0.20 -11.40
CA VAL A 55 6.76 -1.54 -11.45
C VAL A 55 6.88 -2.11 -10.04
N GLY A 56 6.30 -3.27 -9.81
CA GLY A 56 6.35 -4.01 -8.55
C GLY A 56 6.49 -5.50 -8.81
N SER A 57 6.25 -6.32 -7.79
CA SER A 57 6.40 -7.77 -7.96
C SER A 57 5.44 -8.38 -8.97
N LYS A 58 4.31 -7.72 -9.31
CA LYS A 58 3.41 -8.19 -10.38
C LYS A 58 4.01 -8.13 -11.79
N ASP A 59 5.06 -7.34 -11.98
CA ASP A 59 5.74 -7.18 -13.28
C ASP A 59 6.87 -8.19 -13.48
N GLU A 60 7.11 -9.03 -12.48
CA GLU A 60 8.13 -10.08 -12.49
C GLU A 60 7.64 -11.33 -13.22
N ALA A 61 8.59 -12.12 -13.71
CA ALA A 61 8.29 -13.43 -14.28
C ALA A 61 8.32 -14.52 -13.20
N LYS A 62 7.51 -15.55 -13.36
CA LYS A 62 7.58 -16.75 -12.51
C LYS A 62 8.98 -17.37 -12.59
N GLY A 63 9.58 -17.66 -11.43
CA GLY A 63 10.97 -18.12 -11.33
C GLY A 63 12.00 -16.99 -11.39
N ARG A 64 11.56 -15.74 -11.30
CA ARG A 64 12.38 -14.52 -11.21
C ARG A 64 11.73 -13.53 -10.25
N THR A 65 11.30 -14.03 -9.08
CA THR A 65 10.64 -13.23 -8.05
C THR A 65 11.65 -12.47 -7.20
N GLY A 66 11.26 -11.29 -6.70
CA GLY A 66 12.12 -10.44 -5.89
C GLY A 66 12.89 -9.36 -6.67
N PHE A 67 12.74 -9.27 -8.00
CA PHE A 67 13.49 -8.32 -8.83
C PHE A 67 13.13 -6.87 -8.52
N ALA A 68 11.85 -6.54 -8.39
CA ALA A 68 11.43 -5.16 -8.11
C ALA A 68 12.01 -4.68 -6.76
N HIS A 69 11.93 -5.50 -5.72
CA HIS A 69 12.52 -5.19 -4.42
C HIS A 69 14.06 -5.17 -4.47
N PHE A 70 14.67 -6.04 -5.26
CA PHE A 70 16.12 -6.01 -5.46
C PHE A 70 16.56 -4.68 -6.08
N PHE A 71 15.74 -4.11 -7.00
CA PHE A 71 16.01 -2.79 -7.57
C PHE A 71 15.83 -1.67 -6.56
N GLU A 72 14.95 -1.80 -5.57
CA GLU A 72 14.91 -0.88 -4.44
C GLU A 72 16.30 -0.68 -3.83
N HIS A 73 17.07 -1.76 -3.68
CA HIS A 73 18.44 -1.72 -3.18
C HIS A 73 19.46 -1.29 -4.24
N LEU A 74 19.40 -1.86 -5.44
CA LEU A 74 20.41 -1.63 -6.49
C LEU A 74 20.50 -0.17 -6.93
N LEU A 75 19.39 0.57 -6.91
CA LEU A 75 19.39 1.97 -7.35
C LEU A 75 19.99 2.93 -6.29
N PHE A 76 20.47 2.43 -5.16
CA PHE A 76 21.35 3.14 -4.21
C PHE A 76 22.83 2.77 -4.36
N GLU A 77 23.18 1.77 -5.19
CA GLU A 77 24.58 1.33 -5.37
C GLU A 77 25.47 2.36 -6.08
N GLY A 78 24.87 3.35 -6.75
CA GLY A 78 25.54 4.44 -7.41
C GLY A 78 25.15 4.63 -8.87
N THR A 79 25.65 5.71 -9.43
CA THR A 79 25.42 6.09 -10.82
C THR A 79 26.76 6.38 -11.52
N LYS A 80 26.72 6.79 -12.78
CA LYS A 80 27.90 7.26 -13.48
C LYS A 80 28.62 8.39 -12.74
N ASN A 81 27.87 9.25 -12.05
CA ASN A 81 28.39 10.48 -11.41
C ASN A 81 28.38 10.40 -9.87
N ILE A 82 27.69 9.43 -9.28
CA ILE A 82 27.67 9.17 -7.84
C ILE A 82 28.35 7.83 -7.59
N LYS A 83 29.45 7.85 -6.84
CA LYS A 83 30.20 6.62 -6.55
C LYS A 83 29.38 5.69 -5.64
N ARG A 84 29.66 4.40 -5.79
CA ARG A 84 29.07 3.36 -4.93
C ARG A 84 29.26 3.67 -3.45
N GLY A 85 28.17 3.63 -2.69
CA GLY A 85 28.18 3.93 -1.24
C GLY A 85 28.19 5.41 -0.86
N ASP A 86 28.14 6.33 -1.83
CA ASP A 86 28.13 7.78 -1.56
C ASP A 86 26.71 8.36 -1.55
N TRP A 87 25.69 7.64 -2.03
CA TRP A 87 24.32 8.14 -2.11
C TRP A 87 23.83 8.70 -0.76
N SER A 88 23.74 7.86 0.27
CA SER A 88 23.27 8.27 1.59
C SER A 88 24.22 9.26 2.29
N LYS A 89 25.50 9.27 1.95
CA LYS A 89 26.45 10.27 2.46
C LYS A 89 26.15 11.66 1.88
N ILE A 90 25.88 11.73 0.58
CA ILE A 90 25.48 13.00 -0.09
C ILE A 90 24.20 13.52 0.57
N VAL A 91 23.19 12.66 0.72
CA VAL A 91 21.92 13.04 1.34
C VAL A 91 22.13 13.56 2.78
N SER A 92 22.79 12.78 3.64
CA SER A 92 22.98 13.12 5.05
C SER A 92 23.87 14.36 5.24
N SER A 93 24.92 14.53 4.42
CA SER A 93 25.80 15.71 4.46
C SER A 93 25.10 17.00 4.07
N ASN A 94 23.97 16.91 3.36
CA ASN A 94 23.13 18.03 2.96
C ASN A 94 21.87 18.17 3.84
N GLY A 95 21.85 17.51 5.02
CA GLY A 95 20.76 17.60 6.00
C GLY A 95 19.49 16.87 5.60
N GLY A 96 19.57 15.97 4.64
CA GLY A 96 18.43 15.23 4.12
C GLY A 96 18.31 13.82 4.69
N GLY A 97 17.20 13.16 4.35
CA GLY A 97 16.92 11.74 4.52
C GLY A 97 16.43 11.14 3.20
N ASN A 98 16.66 9.86 3.01
CA ASN A 98 16.16 9.14 1.84
C ASN A 98 15.70 7.74 2.20
N ASN A 99 14.79 7.20 1.42
CA ASN A 99 14.41 5.79 1.48
C ASN A 99 13.74 5.36 0.17
N ALA A 100 13.38 4.08 0.11
CA ALA A 100 12.54 3.55 -0.94
C ALA A 100 11.61 2.47 -0.38
N THR A 101 10.59 2.13 -1.14
CA THR A 101 9.64 1.06 -0.80
C THR A 101 9.19 0.35 -2.07
N THR A 102 9.00 -0.97 -1.96
CA THR A 102 8.45 -1.79 -3.04
C THR A 102 7.24 -2.57 -2.55
N ASP A 103 6.19 -2.55 -3.33
CA ASP A 103 5.04 -3.43 -3.14
C ASP A 103 4.74 -4.27 -4.40
N ASN A 104 3.56 -4.85 -4.47
CA ASN A 104 3.18 -5.66 -5.61
C ASN A 104 3.00 -4.84 -6.90
N ASP A 105 2.70 -3.55 -6.80
CA ASP A 105 2.30 -2.72 -7.93
C ASP A 105 3.31 -1.62 -8.29
N ARG A 106 4.19 -1.23 -7.35
CA ARG A 106 5.11 -0.10 -7.51
C ARG A 106 6.46 -0.28 -6.83
N THR A 107 7.42 0.55 -7.27
CA THR A 107 8.65 0.89 -6.54
C THR A 107 8.72 2.41 -6.42
N TYR A 108 8.93 2.92 -5.21
CA TYR A 108 8.89 4.34 -4.88
C TYR A 108 10.18 4.76 -4.21
N TYR A 109 10.84 5.81 -4.72
CA TYR A 109 12.07 6.40 -4.18
C TYR A 109 11.80 7.84 -3.77
N TYR A 110 12.46 8.30 -2.72
CA TYR A 110 12.35 9.68 -2.30
C TYR A 110 13.56 10.19 -1.52
N GLU A 111 13.79 11.48 -1.61
CA GLU A 111 14.66 12.26 -0.75
C GLU A 111 13.87 13.41 -0.12
N ASP A 112 14.04 13.58 1.19
CA ASP A 112 13.56 14.71 1.94
C ASP A 112 14.76 15.62 2.26
N PHE A 113 14.71 16.87 1.84
CA PHE A 113 15.78 17.85 2.04
C PHE A 113 15.26 19.15 2.67
N PRO A 114 16.13 19.96 3.32
CA PRO A 114 15.90 21.39 3.44
C PRO A 114 15.69 22.00 2.05
N SER A 115 14.74 22.96 1.92
CA SER A 115 14.29 23.46 0.61
C SER A 115 15.39 24.09 -0.25
N ASN A 116 16.48 24.58 0.36
CA ASN A 116 17.64 25.08 -0.38
C ASN A 116 18.42 24.00 -1.13
N ASN A 117 18.15 22.73 -0.88
CA ASN A 117 18.75 21.56 -1.54
C ASN A 117 17.79 20.85 -2.51
N GLU A 118 16.66 21.49 -2.90
CA GLU A 118 15.71 20.97 -3.89
C GLU A 118 16.41 20.54 -5.19
N GLN A 119 17.32 21.38 -5.70
CA GLN A 119 18.06 21.11 -6.93
C GLN A 119 18.91 19.83 -6.82
N LEU A 120 19.49 19.56 -5.65
CA LEU A 120 20.27 18.35 -5.38
C LEU A 120 19.38 17.10 -5.47
N GLY A 121 18.21 17.11 -4.82
CA GLY A 121 17.27 15.99 -4.87
C GLY A 121 16.81 15.69 -6.30
N LEU A 122 16.45 16.72 -7.06
CA LEU A 122 16.10 16.56 -8.47
C LEU A 122 17.24 15.99 -9.32
N TRP A 123 18.48 16.47 -9.11
CA TRP A 123 19.64 15.94 -9.81
C TRP A 123 19.88 14.46 -9.45
N MET A 124 19.79 14.09 -8.17
CA MET A 124 19.99 12.72 -7.72
C MET A 124 18.96 11.77 -8.34
N GLU A 125 17.68 12.13 -8.37
CA GLU A 125 16.65 11.30 -9.00
C GLU A 125 16.82 11.19 -10.52
N ALA A 126 17.26 12.25 -11.19
CA ALA A 126 17.60 12.18 -12.61
C ALA A 126 18.82 11.26 -12.88
N GLU A 127 19.84 11.27 -12.00
CA GLU A 127 20.98 10.35 -12.04
C GLU A 127 20.53 8.91 -11.84
N ARG A 128 19.64 8.64 -10.89
CA ARG A 128 19.03 7.33 -10.65
C ARG A 128 18.33 6.80 -11.90
N MET A 129 17.50 7.63 -12.52
CA MET A 129 16.71 7.24 -13.69
C MET A 129 17.57 7.02 -14.94
N ARG A 130 18.62 7.83 -15.13
CA ARG A 130 19.41 7.83 -16.38
C ARG A 130 20.70 7.03 -16.32
N HIS A 131 21.38 7.08 -15.19
CA HIS A 131 22.78 6.72 -15.08
C HIS A 131 23.07 5.66 -14.00
N ALA A 132 22.05 4.99 -13.46
CA ALA A 132 22.28 3.92 -12.48
C ALA A 132 23.22 2.85 -13.04
N VAL A 133 24.18 2.41 -12.22
CA VAL A 133 25.19 1.43 -12.59
C VAL A 133 24.79 0.05 -12.05
N ILE A 134 24.22 -0.76 -12.92
CA ILE A 134 23.86 -2.14 -12.60
C ILE A 134 25.07 -3.03 -12.92
N SER A 135 25.89 -3.31 -11.92
CA SER A 135 27.16 -4.03 -12.05
C SER A 135 27.15 -5.36 -11.28
N GLN A 136 28.04 -6.29 -11.64
CA GLN A 136 28.15 -7.58 -10.96
C GLN A 136 28.42 -7.42 -9.47
N ILE A 137 29.33 -6.52 -9.08
CA ILE A 137 29.64 -6.28 -7.67
C ILE A 137 28.45 -5.72 -6.89
N GLY A 138 27.64 -4.86 -7.51
CA GLY A 138 26.40 -4.35 -6.90
C GLY A 138 25.38 -5.47 -6.71
N VAL A 139 25.15 -6.27 -7.75
CA VAL A 139 24.23 -7.42 -7.70
C VAL A 139 24.68 -8.43 -6.65
N ASP A 140 25.96 -8.81 -6.61
CA ASP A 140 26.43 -9.80 -5.62
C ASP A 140 26.33 -9.28 -4.20
N THR A 141 26.61 -7.99 -3.97
CA THR A 141 26.49 -7.37 -2.65
C THR A 141 25.03 -7.31 -2.21
N GLN A 142 24.14 -6.78 -3.06
CA GLN A 142 22.74 -6.61 -2.69
C GLN A 142 21.99 -7.94 -2.62
N ARG A 143 22.45 -8.96 -3.35
CA ARG A 143 21.93 -10.33 -3.21
C ARG A 143 22.04 -10.83 -1.77
N GLU A 144 23.20 -10.67 -1.13
CA GLU A 144 23.37 -11.11 0.25
C GLU A 144 22.58 -10.23 1.23
N VAL A 145 22.47 -8.91 0.98
CA VAL A 145 21.64 -8.01 1.80
C VAL A 145 20.17 -8.42 1.74
N VAL A 146 19.60 -8.60 0.55
CA VAL A 146 18.18 -8.97 0.37
C VAL A 146 17.89 -10.36 0.95
N LYS A 147 18.82 -11.31 0.79
CA LYS A 147 18.69 -12.65 1.40
C LYS A 147 18.70 -12.59 2.93
N GLU A 148 19.56 -11.74 3.50
CA GLU A 148 19.61 -11.57 4.95
C GLU A 148 18.35 -10.86 5.47
N GLU A 149 17.85 -9.87 4.73
CA GLU A 149 16.58 -9.23 5.05
C GLU A 149 15.42 -10.24 5.03
N LYS A 150 15.37 -11.11 4.01
CA LYS A 150 14.38 -12.17 3.95
C LYS A 150 14.45 -13.08 5.17
N ARG A 151 15.65 -13.50 5.59
CA ARG A 151 15.81 -14.32 6.80
C ARG A 151 15.32 -13.60 8.04
N LEU A 152 15.73 -12.33 8.24
CA LEU A 152 15.42 -11.56 9.45
C LEU A 152 13.97 -11.15 9.56
N ARG A 153 13.35 -10.74 8.44
CA ARG A 153 11.98 -10.20 8.47
C ARG A 153 10.89 -11.25 8.23
N PHE A 154 11.24 -12.35 7.55
CA PHE A 154 10.27 -13.36 7.13
C PHE A 154 10.61 -14.74 7.68
N ASP A 155 11.74 -15.36 7.29
CA ASP A 155 11.95 -16.78 7.51
C ASP A 155 12.20 -17.13 9.01
N ASN A 156 12.84 -16.25 9.78
CA ASN A 156 13.16 -16.47 11.21
C ASN A 156 12.16 -15.79 12.16
N ARG A 157 11.15 -15.10 11.64
CA ARG A 157 10.19 -14.35 12.45
C ARG A 157 8.91 -15.15 12.63
N PRO A 158 8.34 -15.26 13.84
CA PRO A 158 7.02 -15.83 14.06
C PRO A 158 5.99 -15.16 13.13
N TYR A 159 5.22 -15.97 12.42
CA TYR A 159 4.23 -15.55 11.41
C TYR A 159 4.82 -14.72 10.25
N GLY A 160 6.14 -14.68 10.08
CA GLY A 160 6.79 -13.86 9.05
C GLY A 160 6.38 -14.20 7.63
N ASN A 161 6.11 -15.48 7.35
CA ASN A 161 5.65 -15.95 6.05
C ASN A 161 4.10 -15.99 5.88
N LEU A 162 3.35 -15.39 6.81
CA LEU A 162 1.89 -15.37 6.75
C LEU A 162 1.36 -14.73 5.46
N PHE A 163 1.92 -13.58 5.09
CA PHE A 163 1.52 -12.88 3.87
C PHE A 163 1.82 -13.71 2.61
N THR A 164 2.96 -14.40 2.58
CA THR A 164 3.31 -15.34 1.51
C THR A 164 2.29 -16.50 1.43
N ALA A 165 1.90 -17.08 2.57
CA ALA A 165 0.89 -18.13 2.60
C ALA A 165 -0.48 -17.64 2.07
N ILE A 166 -0.87 -16.42 2.41
CA ILE A 166 -2.11 -15.80 1.89
C ILE A 166 -2.02 -15.61 0.37
N THR A 167 -0.97 -14.95 -0.12
CA THR A 167 -0.85 -14.60 -1.54
C THR A 167 -0.75 -15.82 -2.43
N GLN A 168 0.06 -16.80 -2.08
CA GLN A 168 0.17 -18.08 -2.81
C GLN A 168 -1.13 -18.85 -2.87
N THR A 169 -1.93 -18.76 -1.81
CA THR A 169 -3.21 -19.47 -1.72
C THR A 169 -4.32 -18.72 -2.47
N MET A 170 -4.37 -17.42 -2.32
CA MET A 170 -5.41 -16.58 -2.92
C MET A 170 -5.17 -16.37 -4.42
N PHE A 171 -3.90 -16.33 -4.85
CA PHE A 171 -3.50 -15.97 -6.21
C PHE A 171 -2.51 -16.98 -6.84
N PRO A 172 -2.87 -18.29 -6.93
CA PRO A 172 -1.94 -19.35 -7.34
C PRO A 172 -1.47 -19.24 -8.79
N ASN A 173 -2.20 -18.52 -9.65
CA ASN A 173 -1.92 -18.42 -11.08
C ASN A 173 -1.46 -17.02 -11.50
N SER A 174 -1.86 -15.99 -10.77
CA SER A 174 -1.49 -14.61 -11.11
C SER A 174 -0.16 -14.19 -10.48
N GLN A 175 0.33 -13.06 -10.95
CA GLN A 175 1.55 -12.44 -10.45
C GLN A 175 1.44 -11.92 -9.01
N TYR A 176 0.25 -11.90 -8.43
CA TYR A 176 0.05 -11.62 -7.01
C TYR A 176 0.28 -12.86 -6.11
N GLY A 177 0.60 -14.01 -6.69
CA GLY A 177 0.90 -15.24 -5.95
C GLY A 177 2.26 -15.25 -5.23
N TRP A 178 3.11 -14.24 -5.43
CA TRP A 178 4.36 -14.08 -4.71
C TRP A 178 4.50 -12.69 -4.11
N THR A 179 5.37 -12.57 -3.14
CA THR A 179 5.62 -11.33 -2.40
C THR A 179 6.83 -10.58 -2.96
N PRO A 180 6.95 -9.26 -2.77
CA PRO A 180 8.07 -8.47 -3.27
C PRO A 180 9.45 -8.97 -2.85
N ILE A 181 9.58 -9.61 -1.67
CA ILE A 181 10.88 -10.13 -1.20
C ILE A 181 11.40 -11.30 -2.06
N GLY A 182 10.53 -11.98 -2.79
CA GLY A 182 10.86 -13.09 -3.66
C GLY A 182 11.26 -14.39 -2.95
N SER A 183 11.73 -15.36 -3.73
CA SER A 183 12.23 -16.64 -3.22
C SER A 183 13.76 -16.67 -3.15
N MET A 184 14.31 -17.46 -2.22
CA MET A 184 15.78 -17.65 -2.12
C MET A 184 16.37 -18.24 -3.41
N ASP A 185 15.66 -19.16 -4.05
CA ASP A 185 16.11 -19.83 -5.27
C ASP A 185 16.17 -18.85 -6.43
N ASP A 186 15.15 -18.01 -6.60
CA ASP A 186 15.12 -16.99 -7.65
C ASP A 186 16.24 -15.95 -7.45
N LEU A 187 16.42 -15.46 -6.22
CA LEU A 187 17.47 -14.51 -5.89
C LEU A 187 18.87 -15.09 -6.14
N ASN A 188 19.10 -16.38 -5.86
CA ASN A 188 20.37 -17.03 -6.08
C ASN A 188 20.66 -17.30 -7.55
N SER A 189 19.64 -17.62 -8.36
CA SER A 189 19.80 -18.00 -9.76
C SER A 189 19.83 -16.81 -10.72
N ALA A 190 19.42 -15.62 -10.27
CA ALA A 190 19.34 -14.42 -11.10
C ALA A 190 20.72 -13.94 -11.60
N LYS A 191 20.80 -13.60 -12.90
CA LYS A 191 22.04 -13.18 -13.58
C LYS A 191 22.04 -11.66 -13.80
N LEU A 192 23.24 -11.09 -13.95
CA LEU A 192 23.44 -9.66 -14.18
C LEU A 192 22.62 -9.12 -15.37
N GLU A 193 22.62 -9.85 -16.49
CA GLU A 193 21.93 -9.43 -17.71
C GLU A 193 20.43 -9.31 -17.48
N GLU A 194 19.82 -10.20 -16.66
CA GLU A 194 18.39 -10.16 -16.34
C GLU A 194 18.04 -8.90 -15.52
N PHE A 195 18.93 -8.48 -14.59
CA PHE A 195 18.78 -7.22 -13.89
C PHE A 195 18.91 -6.02 -14.82
N GLN A 196 19.91 -6.02 -15.72
CA GLN A 196 20.09 -4.93 -16.68
C GLN A 196 18.89 -4.78 -17.62
N ASP A 197 18.29 -5.89 -18.06
CA ASP A 197 17.12 -5.89 -18.93
C ASP A 197 15.86 -5.41 -18.18
N PHE A 198 15.70 -5.81 -16.91
CA PHE A 198 14.61 -5.33 -16.05
C PHE A 198 14.70 -3.82 -15.83
N TYR A 199 15.89 -3.29 -15.53
CA TYR A 199 16.12 -1.85 -15.41
C TYR A 199 15.73 -1.09 -16.68
N LYS A 200 16.28 -1.50 -17.83
CA LYS A 200 16.01 -0.87 -19.13
C LYS A 200 14.52 -0.89 -19.50
N LYS A 201 13.80 -1.92 -19.06
CA LYS A 201 12.38 -2.10 -19.37
C LYS A 201 11.48 -1.24 -18.52
N PHE A 202 11.75 -1.12 -17.22
CA PHE A 202 10.77 -0.59 -16.26
C PHE A 202 11.15 0.74 -15.65
N TYR A 203 12.45 1.06 -15.49
CA TYR A 203 12.90 2.29 -14.84
C TYR A 203 13.16 3.38 -15.88
N ILE A 204 12.08 3.78 -16.55
CA ILE A 204 12.06 4.69 -17.69
C ILE A 204 11.08 5.84 -17.44
N PRO A 205 11.30 7.05 -18.06
CA PRO A 205 10.47 8.22 -17.83
C PRO A 205 8.95 7.97 -18.03
N ASN A 206 8.59 7.32 -19.13
CA ASN A 206 7.19 7.04 -19.47
C ASN A 206 6.55 5.87 -18.67
N ASN A 207 7.20 5.42 -17.61
CA ASN A 207 6.68 4.50 -16.60
C ASN A 207 6.81 5.08 -15.19
N ALA A 208 7.02 6.40 -15.09
CA ALA A 208 7.32 7.06 -13.82
C ALA A 208 6.47 8.32 -13.62
N VAL A 209 6.27 8.66 -12.35
CA VAL A 209 5.70 9.92 -11.89
C VAL A 209 6.72 10.59 -10.97
N LEU A 210 7.15 11.79 -11.35
CA LEU A 210 8.00 12.65 -10.51
C LEU A 210 7.11 13.59 -9.69
N VAL A 211 7.25 13.58 -8.38
CA VAL A 211 6.56 14.54 -7.50
C VAL A 211 7.58 15.38 -6.75
N VAL A 212 7.39 16.70 -6.77
CA VAL A 212 8.15 17.64 -5.94
C VAL A 212 7.16 18.37 -5.04
N ALA A 213 7.27 18.17 -3.74
CA ALA A 213 6.33 18.70 -2.75
C ALA A 213 7.07 19.47 -1.65
N GLY A 214 6.52 20.61 -1.21
CA GLY A 214 7.05 21.39 -0.10
C GLY A 214 7.34 22.85 -0.44
N ASP A 215 8.35 23.42 0.22
CA ASP A 215 8.76 24.82 0.04
C ASP A 215 9.55 24.98 -1.26
N ILE A 216 8.81 25.06 -2.36
CA ILE A 216 9.32 25.17 -3.72
C ILE A 216 8.91 26.48 -4.39
N LYS A 217 9.65 26.83 -5.43
CA LYS A 217 9.28 27.89 -6.37
C LYS A 217 8.95 27.26 -7.73
N PRO A 218 7.68 27.02 -8.06
CA PRO A 218 7.30 26.20 -9.22
C PRO A 218 7.99 26.58 -10.55
N ALA A 219 8.18 27.86 -10.82
CA ALA A 219 8.86 28.29 -12.03
C ALA A 219 10.35 27.85 -12.08
N GLN A 220 11.04 27.89 -10.93
CA GLN A 220 12.43 27.45 -10.81
C GLN A 220 12.51 25.93 -10.81
N THR A 221 11.63 25.26 -10.07
CA THR A 221 11.50 23.79 -10.06
C THR A 221 11.30 23.23 -11.46
N LYS A 222 10.36 23.79 -12.25
CA LYS A 222 10.12 23.40 -13.65
C LYS A 222 11.37 23.54 -14.52
N LYS A 223 12.15 24.60 -14.30
CA LYS A 223 13.41 24.79 -15.02
C LYS A 223 14.40 23.67 -14.72
N TRP A 224 14.65 23.35 -13.44
CA TRP A 224 15.54 22.28 -13.04
C TRP A 224 15.06 20.91 -13.53
N ILE A 225 13.75 20.64 -13.44
CA ILE A 225 13.16 19.39 -13.97
C ILE A 225 13.41 19.28 -15.47
N ASN A 226 13.19 20.36 -16.24
CA ASN A 226 13.48 20.33 -17.66
C ASN A 226 14.96 20.10 -17.93
N ASP A 227 15.85 20.78 -17.21
CA ASP A 227 17.31 20.68 -17.41
C ASP A 227 17.82 19.24 -17.13
N TYR A 228 17.28 18.56 -16.13
CA TYR A 228 17.76 17.23 -15.71
C TYR A 228 17.03 16.06 -16.40
N PHE A 229 15.72 16.15 -16.57
CA PHE A 229 14.90 15.00 -16.98
C PHE A 229 14.52 15.01 -18.47
N SER A 230 14.43 16.17 -19.14
CA SER A 230 13.91 16.24 -20.51
C SER A 230 14.76 15.48 -21.53
N THR A 231 16.06 15.36 -21.27
CA THR A 231 17.01 14.66 -22.14
C THR A 231 17.14 13.16 -21.86
N ILE A 232 16.43 12.64 -20.84
CA ILE A 232 16.38 11.18 -20.60
C ILE A 232 15.52 10.55 -21.69
N PRO A 233 16.03 9.54 -22.39
CA PRO A 233 15.28 8.94 -23.49
C PRO A 233 13.98 8.31 -23.04
N LYS A 234 12.91 8.51 -23.82
CA LYS A 234 11.67 7.76 -23.66
C LYS A 234 11.93 6.27 -23.88
N GLY A 235 11.46 5.43 -22.97
CA GLY A 235 11.54 3.98 -23.15
C GLY A 235 10.45 3.41 -24.07
N ALA A 236 10.58 2.14 -24.40
CA ALA A 236 9.54 1.42 -25.14
C ALA A 236 8.24 1.32 -24.34
N ALA A 237 7.13 1.15 -25.05
CA ALA A 237 5.84 0.87 -24.40
C ALA A 237 5.89 -0.48 -23.65
N ILE A 238 5.49 -0.48 -22.38
CA ILE A 238 5.49 -1.68 -21.56
C ILE A 238 4.18 -2.43 -21.78
N ILE A 239 4.30 -3.65 -22.32
CA ILE A 239 3.16 -4.57 -22.44
C ILE A 239 3.11 -5.40 -21.14
N ARG A 240 1.99 -5.30 -20.41
CA ARG A 240 1.73 -6.06 -19.18
C ARG A 240 0.67 -7.13 -19.45
N ASN A 241 1.07 -8.38 -19.25
CA ASN A 241 0.15 -9.51 -19.34
C ASN A 241 -0.14 -9.99 -17.91
N PHE A 242 -1.24 -9.52 -17.34
CA PHE A 242 -1.69 -9.98 -16.03
C PHE A 242 -2.54 -11.24 -16.20
N THR A 243 -2.21 -12.29 -15.45
CA THR A 243 -2.98 -13.53 -15.45
C THR A 243 -4.06 -13.46 -14.37
N GLU A 244 -5.32 -13.60 -14.76
CA GLU A 244 -6.41 -13.66 -13.80
C GLU A 244 -6.49 -15.06 -13.17
N ASP A 245 -6.75 -15.10 -11.88
CA ASP A 245 -7.00 -16.33 -11.17
C ASP A 245 -8.45 -16.81 -11.38
N THR A 246 -8.63 -18.11 -11.54
CA THR A 246 -9.96 -18.71 -11.64
C THR A 246 -10.79 -18.45 -10.38
N PRO A 247 -12.12 -18.19 -10.51
CA PRO A 247 -12.98 -17.97 -9.36
C PRO A 247 -12.95 -19.14 -8.36
N ILE A 248 -13.01 -18.80 -7.08
CA ILE A 248 -13.20 -19.79 -6.02
C ILE A 248 -14.70 -20.13 -5.98
N THR A 249 -15.04 -21.39 -6.28
CA THR A 249 -16.45 -21.83 -6.41
C THR A 249 -16.89 -22.77 -5.29
N GLN A 250 -15.94 -23.20 -4.43
CA GLN A 250 -16.21 -24.00 -3.24
C GLN A 250 -15.22 -23.69 -2.14
N GLU A 251 -15.63 -23.86 -0.89
CA GLU A 251 -14.74 -23.72 0.26
C GLU A 251 -13.57 -24.71 0.14
N LYS A 252 -12.35 -24.20 0.40
CA LYS A 252 -11.13 -25.02 0.46
C LYS A 252 -10.42 -24.77 1.78
N SER A 253 -9.68 -25.76 2.25
CA SER A 253 -8.82 -25.62 3.41
C SER A 253 -7.40 -26.03 3.03
N VAL A 254 -6.42 -25.20 3.43
CA VAL A 254 -5.00 -25.45 3.25
C VAL A 254 -4.28 -25.29 4.58
N THR A 255 -3.14 -25.97 4.74
CA THR A 255 -2.35 -25.90 5.97
C THR A 255 -0.93 -25.48 5.63
N PHE A 256 -0.43 -24.47 6.37
CA PHE A 256 0.96 -24.06 6.37
C PHE A 256 1.54 -24.31 7.75
N THR A 257 2.76 -24.82 7.80
CA THR A 257 3.51 -25.04 9.05
C THR A 257 4.60 -23.98 9.20
N ASP A 258 4.75 -23.47 10.41
CA ASP A 258 5.79 -22.50 10.75
C ASP A 258 6.52 -22.98 12.01
N PRO A 259 7.85 -23.24 11.94
CA PRO A 259 8.63 -23.70 13.08
C PRO A 259 8.82 -22.63 14.16
N ASN A 260 8.57 -21.36 13.84
CA ASN A 260 8.83 -20.23 14.72
C ASN A 260 7.63 -19.83 15.59
N ILE A 261 6.46 -20.46 15.41
CA ILE A 261 5.25 -20.14 16.16
C ILE A 261 4.91 -21.23 17.17
N GLN A 262 4.20 -20.84 18.22
CA GLN A 262 3.68 -21.77 19.23
C GLN A 262 2.15 -21.86 19.20
N LEU A 263 1.48 -20.83 18.69
CA LEU A 263 0.02 -20.77 18.61
C LEU A 263 -0.40 -20.80 17.15
N PRO A 264 -1.44 -21.57 16.80
CA PRO A 264 -1.97 -21.52 15.46
C PRO A 264 -2.67 -20.19 15.18
N MET A 265 -2.75 -19.83 13.90
CA MET A 265 -3.61 -18.75 13.41
C MET A 265 -4.50 -19.32 12.32
N TYR A 266 -5.77 -19.02 12.37
CA TYR A 266 -6.74 -19.41 11.38
C TYR A 266 -7.21 -18.20 10.58
N LEU A 267 -7.19 -18.32 9.26
CA LEU A 267 -7.59 -17.25 8.35
C LEU A 267 -8.77 -17.73 7.49
N TYR A 268 -9.75 -16.87 7.37
CA TYR A 268 -10.92 -17.06 6.52
C TYR A 268 -10.84 -16.02 5.41
N SER A 269 -10.36 -16.44 4.24
CA SER A 269 -9.89 -15.54 3.19
C SER A 269 -10.81 -15.58 1.97
N TYR A 270 -11.09 -14.42 1.39
CA TYR A 270 -11.98 -14.21 0.25
C TYR A 270 -11.29 -13.30 -0.77
N ARG A 271 -11.50 -13.53 -2.06
CA ARG A 271 -11.04 -12.58 -3.09
C ARG A 271 -11.92 -11.37 -3.16
N THR A 272 -11.31 -10.21 -3.34
CA THR A 272 -11.96 -8.91 -3.50
C THR A 272 -11.45 -8.22 -4.76
N PRO A 273 -12.10 -7.13 -5.22
CA PRO A 273 -11.67 -6.44 -6.42
C PRO A 273 -10.42 -5.57 -6.16
N GLY A 274 -9.83 -5.06 -7.24
CA GLY A 274 -8.69 -4.15 -7.19
C GLY A 274 -9.02 -2.78 -6.57
N ASN A 275 -7.98 -2.07 -6.16
CA ASN A 275 -8.03 -0.86 -5.32
C ASN A 275 -8.66 0.38 -6.00
N THR A 276 -8.76 0.40 -7.33
CA THR A 276 -9.41 1.49 -8.08
C THR A 276 -10.94 1.40 -8.10
N THR A 277 -11.51 0.30 -7.57
CA THR A 277 -12.96 0.09 -7.58
C THR A 277 -13.64 0.68 -6.34
N ARG A 278 -14.92 1.08 -6.49
CA ARG A 278 -15.74 1.49 -5.35
C ARG A 278 -15.88 0.36 -4.31
N ASP A 279 -16.05 -0.89 -4.78
CA ASP A 279 -16.24 -2.04 -3.91
C ASP A 279 -15.05 -2.27 -2.99
N SER A 280 -13.80 -2.00 -3.43
CA SER A 280 -12.64 -2.12 -2.54
C SER A 280 -12.73 -1.16 -1.36
N LYS A 281 -13.16 0.07 -1.60
CA LYS A 281 -13.38 1.08 -0.54
C LYS A 281 -14.49 0.67 0.43
N VAL A 282 -15.55 0.04 -0.09
CA VAL A 282 -16.60 -0.53 0.77
C VAL A 282 -16.03 -1.68 1.63
N MET A 283 -15.15 -2.51 1.07
CA MET A 283 -14.52 -3.61 1.82
C MET A 283 -13.58 -3.10 2.93
N ASP A 284 -12.98 -1.92 2.80
CA ASP A 284 -12.23 -1.27 3.89
C ASP A 284 -13.14 -0.93 5.07
N LEU A 285 -14.35 -0.43 4.80
CA LEU A 285 -15.34 -0.18 5.86
C LEU A 285 -15.86 -1.48 6.46
N VAL A 286 -16.08 -2.53 5.66
CA VAL A 286 -16.43 -3.88 6.14
C VAL A 286 -15.35 -4.41 7.08
N SER A 287 -14.09 -4.34 6.72
CA SER A 287 -12.95 -4.72 7.54
C SER A 287 -12.94 -3.96 8.87
N SER A 288 -13.06 -2.62 8.81
CA SER A 288 -13.07 -1.77 9.99
C SER A 288 -14.27 -2.01 10.91
N TYR A 289 -15.46 -2.31 10.37
CA TYR A 289 -16.63 -2.69 11.15
C TYR A 289 -16.41 -3.99 11.93
N LEU A 290 -15.88 -5.00 11.25
CA LEU A 290 -15.65 -6.32 11.82
C LEU A 290 -14.55 -6.30 12.89
N SER A 291 -13.43 -5.61 12.66
CA SER A 291 -12.29 -5.66 13.60
C SER A 291 -11.51 -4.35 13.80
N GLY A 292 -12.07 -3.21 13.42
CA GLY A 292 -11.37 -1.91 13.46
C GLY A 292 -11.08 -1.34 14.85
N GLY A 293 -10.84 -2.16 15.87
CA GLY A 293 -10.50 -1.79 17.24
C GLY A 293 -11.32 -2.52 18.29
N LYS A 294 -11.10 -2.21 19.57
CA LYS A 294 -11.76 -2.91 20.69
C LYS A 294 -13.28 -2.81 20.68
N SER A 295 -13.85 -1.79 20.06
CA SER A 295 -15.30 -1.62 19.95
C SER A 295 -15.94 -2.35 18.77
N SER A 296 -15.15 -3.03 17.92
CA SER A 296 -15.61 -3.77 16.75
C SER A 296 -16.33 -5.06 17.14
N VAL A 297 -17.14 -5.57 16.21
CA VAL A 297 -18.05 -6.71 16.52
C VAL A 297 -17.31 -8.00 16.83
N LEU A 298 -16.26 -8.34 16.07
CA LEU A 298 -15.50 -9.55 16.30
C LEU A 298 -14.65 -9.48 17.58
N TYR A 299 -14.03 -8.32 17.86
CA TYR A 299 -13.25 -8.15 19.07
C TYR A 299 -14.13 -8.31 20.31
N LYS A 300 -15.25 -7.57 20.37
CA LYS A 300 -16.21 -7.69 21.48
C LYS A 300 -16.68 -9.13 21.66
N LYS A 301 -17.01 -9.82 20.56
CA LYS A 301 -17.57 -11.17 20.64
C LYS A 301 -16.54 -12.21 21.02
N LEU A 302 -15.44 -12.30 20.26
CA LEU A 302 -14.45 -13.39 20.42
C LEU A 302 -13.45 -13.16 21.55
N VAL A 303 -13.08 -11.88 21.83
CA VAL A 303 -12.04 -11.57 22.83
C VAL A 303 -12.66 -11.21 24.17
N ASP A 304 -13.61 -10.26 24.19
CA ASP A 304 -14.14 -9.76 25.47
C ASP A 304 -15.22 -10.66 26.08
N GLN A 305 -16.22 -11.07 25.29
CA GLN A 305 -17.41 -11.82 25.79
C GLN A 305 -17.13 -13.32 25.87
N ASP A 306 -16.87 -13.95 24.73
CA ASP A 306 -16.77 -15.41 24.65
C ASP A 306 -15.41 -15.93 25.10
N LYS A 307 -14.37 -15.06 25.11
CA LYS A 307 -12.98 -15.40 25.47
C LYS A 307 -12.45 -16.62 24.70
N LYS A 308 -12.79 -16.68 23.41
CA LYS A 308 -12.41 -17.76 22.49
C LYS A 308 -11.15 -17.44 21.70
N ALA A 309 -10.83 -16.16 21.52
CA ALA A 309 -9.63 -15.72 20.80
C ALA A 309 -8.75 -14.83 21.70
N LEU A 310 -7.43 -14.99 21.55
CA LEU A 310 -6.44 -14.07 22.07
C LEU A 310 -6.38 -12.80 21.22
N GLN A 311 -6.54 -12.98 19.92
CA GLN A 311 -6.54 -11.90 18.92
C GLN A 311 -7.48 -12.26 17.78
N VAL A 312 -8.16 -11.23 17.26
CA VAL A 312 -8.93 -11.30 16.02
C VAL A 312 -8.70 -10.03 15.23
N SER A 313 -8.52 -10.15 13.93
CA SER A 313 -8.54 -9.04 13.00
C SER A 313 -9.27 -9.41 11.72
N ALA A 314 -9.72 -8.40 11.00
CA ALA A 314 -10.23 -8.50 9.65
C ALA A 314 -9.49 -7.47 8.81
N GLU A 315 -8.89 -7.91 7.73
CA GLU A 315 -8.05 -7.08 6.87
C GLU A 315 -8.59 -7.11 5.44
N SER A 316 -8.69 -5.95 4.83
CA SER A 316 -8.95 -5.78 3.40
C SER A 316 -7.69 -5.24 2.75
N LEU A 317 -7.14 -5.98 1.80
CA LEU A 317 -5.97 -5.53 1.04
C LEU A 317 -6.28 -5.64 -0.45
N ALA A 318 -6.20 -4.51 -1.14
CA ALA A 318 -6.44 -4.44 -2.56
C ALA A 318 -5.18 -3.97 -3.30
N PHE A 319 -4.72 -4.78 -4.24
CA PHE A 319 -3.73 -4.44 -5.25
C PHE A 319 -4.39 -3.72 -6.44
N GLU A 320 -3.63 -3.34 -7.46
CA GLU A 320 -4.18 -2.68 -8.63
C GLU A 320 -5.29 -3.49 -9.32
N LYS A 321 -5.09 -4.80 -9.55
CA LYS A 321 -5.99 -5.66 -10.33
C LYS A 321 -6.93 -6.54 -9.53
N ALA A 322 -6.56 -6.91 -8.31
CA ALA A 322 -7.32 -7.80 -7.45
C ALA A 322 -6.98 -7.51 -5.98
N GLY A 323 -7.73 -8.11 -5.07
CA GLY A 323 -7.46 -8.00 -3.64
C GLY A 323 -7.92 -9.25 -2.89
N PHE A 324 -7.74 -9.23 -1.59
CA PHE A 324 -8.32 -10.21 -0.68
C PHE A 324 -8.84 -9.55 0.59
N PHE A 325 -9.81 -10.20 1.18
CA PHE A 325 -10.27 -9.93 2.53
C PHE A 325 -9.99 -11.17 3.38
N ALA A 326 -9.49 -11.01 4.59
CA ALA A 326 -9.23 -12.13 5.50
C ALA A 326 -9.63 -11.77 6.94
N CYS A 327 -10.42 -12.64 7.58
CA CYS A 327 -10.54 -12.65 9.04
C CYS A 327 -9.48 -13.58 9.62
N LEU A 328 -8.68 -13.08 10.55
CA LEU A 328 -7.60 -13.80 11.21
C LEU A 328 -7.98 -13.98 12.69
N ALA A 329 -7.77 -15.18 13.24
CA ALA A 329 -8.01 -15.44 14.64
C ALA A 329 -6.93 -16.34 15.25
N ILE A 330 -6.38 -15.93 16.40
CA ILE A 330 -5.51 -16.75 17.24
C ILE A 330 -6.37 -17.28 18.40
N PRO A 331 -6.53 -18.61 18.56
CA PRO A 331 -7.37 -19.18 19.60
C PRO A 331 -6.85 -18.88 21.01
N MET A 332 -7.76 -18.75 21.96
CA MET A 332 -7.44 -18.73 23.39
C MET A 332 -7.43 -20.18 23.93
N GLY A 333 -6.30 -20.56 24.51
CA GLY A 333 -6.16 -21.92 25.08
C GLY A 333 -6.36 -23.02 24.07
N LYS A 334 -7.37 -23.89 24.29
CA LYS A 334 -7.70 -25.04 23.43
C LYS A 334 -8.96 -24.80 22.59
N THR A 335 -9.36 -23.56 22.39
CA THR A 335 -10.54 -23.26 21.56
C THR A 335 -10.40 -23.88 20.18
N PRO A 336 -11.32 -24.75 19.74
CA PRO A 336 -11.26 -25.36 18.41
C PRO A 336 -11.48 -24.33 17.30
N GLU A 337 -10.86 -24.56 16.14
CA GLU A 337 -11.02 -23.71 14.93
C GLU A 337 -12.51 -23.51 14.58
N GLY A 338 -13.30 -24.59 14.61
CA GLY A 338 -14.72 -24.53 14.27
C GLY A 338 -15.57 -23.61 15.16
N GLU A 339 -15.16 -23.36 16.41
CA GLU A 339 -15.85 -22.41 17.28
C GLU A 339 -15.52 -20.95 16.90
N LEU A 340 -14.28 -20.66 16.53
CA LEU A 340 -13.90 -19.35 16.02
C LEU A 340 -14.62 -19.06 14.71
N ARG A 341 -14.59 -20.01 13.78
CA ARG A 341 -15.26 -19.95 12.48
C ARG A 341 -16.76 -19.69 12.64
N SER A 342 -17.43 -20.45 13.51
CA SER A 342 -18.86 -20.28 13.75
C SER A 342 -19.25 -18.88 14.20
N VAL A 343 -18.45 -18.24 15.06
CA VAL A 343 -18.69 -16.87 15.50
C VAL A 343 -18.45 -15.88 14.37
N ILE A 344 -17.33 -16.02 13.63
CA ILE A 344 -16.99 -15.16 12.50
C ILE A 344 -18.08 -15.26 11.42
N ASP A 345 -18.50 -16.47 11.07
CA ASP A 345 -19.57 -16.70 10.08
C ASP A 345 -20.91 -16.11 10.51
N SER A 346 -21.22 -16.17 11.81
CA SER A 346 -22.42 -15.56 12.37
C SER A 346 -22.43 -14.03 12.23
N GLU A 347 -21.29 -13.37 12.51
CA GLU A 347 -21.19 -11.91 12.40
C GLU A 347 -21.17 -11.47 10.92
N ILE A 348 -20.49 -12.20 10.04
CA ILE A 348 -20.56 -11.97 8.59
C ILE A 348 -22.00 -12.16 8.08
N LYS A 349 -22.70 -13.18 8.54
CA LYS A 349 -24.10 -13.43 8.15
C LYS A 349 -25.02 -12.30 8.58
N LYS A 350 -24.86 -11.76 9.78
CA LYS A 350 -25.61 -10.57 10.20
C LYS A 350 -25.36 -9.40 9.26
N LEU A 351 -24.10 -9.13 8.93
CA LEU A 351 -23.72 -8.06 8.01
C LEU A 351 -24.30 -8.25 6.60
N GLN A 352 -24.55 -9.50 6.18
CA GLN A 352 -25.20 -9.83 4.91
C GLN A 352 -26.72 -9.65 4.94
N THR A 353 -27.37 -9.76 6.11
CA THR A 353 -28.83 -9.71 6.24
C THR A 353 -29.32 -8.36 6.74
N ASP A 354 -28.65 -7.79 7.70
CA ASP A 354 -29.06 -6.60 8.41
C ASP A 354 -28.29 -5.36 7.92
N LEU A 355 -28.84 -4.19 8.12
CA LEU A 355 -28.11 -2.94 7.96
C LEU A 355 -27.39 -2.60 9.25
N ILE A 356 -26.17 -2.11 9.17
CA ILE A 356 -25.50 -1.53 10.33
C ILE A 356 -26.24 -0.28 10.79
N SER A 357 -26.01 0.15 12.03
CA SER A 357 -26.60 1.38 12.56
C SER A 357 -26.04 2.63 11.87
N ASP A 358 -26.80 3.73 11.91
CA ASP A 358 -26.31 5.03 11.41
C ASP A 358 -25.08 5.51 12.20
N GLU A 359 -25.06 5.23 13.52
CA GLU A 359 -23.92 5.54 14.38
C GLU A 359 -22.66 4.77 13.97
N ASP A 360 -22.79 3.47 13.67
CA ASP A 360 -21.66 2.67 13.19
C ASP A 360 -21.15 3.16 11.83
N LEU A 361 -22.05 3.45 10.89
CA LEU A 361 -21.63 3.99 9.58
C LEU A 361 -20.88 5.31 9.75
N GLN A 362 -21.42 6.23 10.55
CA GLN A 362 -20.78 7.52 10.80
C GLN A 362 -19.40 7.36 11.46
N LYS A 363 -19.29 6.44 12.42
CA LYS A 363 -18.02 6.12 13.09
C LYS A 363 -16.97 5.59 12.09
N LEU A 364 -17.37 4.71 11.17
CA LEU A 364 -16.49 4.18 10.14
C LEU A 364 -16.00 5.27 9.19
N GLN A 365 -16.92 6.12 8.71
CA GLN A 365 -16.60 7.25 7.82
C GLN A 365 -15.67 8.25 8.52
N ASN A 366 -15.96 8.62 9.77
CA ASN A 366 -15.11 9.54 10.55
C ASN A 366 -13.72 8.94 10.81
N LYS A 367 -13.64 7.63 11.06
CA LYS A 367 -12.35 6.94 11.26
C LYS A 367 -11.51 6.97 10.00
N PHE A 368 -12.11 6.69 8.84
CA PHE A 368 -11.42 6.77 7.55
C PHE A 368 -10.92 8.19 7.27
N GLU A 369 -11.80 9.19 7.42
CA GLU A 369 -11.43 10.59 7.23
C GLU A 369 -10.26 11.00 8.12
N ASN A 370 -10.28 10.62 9.39
CA ASN A 370 -9.19 10.89 10.32
C ASN A 370 -7.88 10.21 9.86
N GLN A 371 -7.94 8.96 9.42
CA GLN A 371 -6.77 8.26 8.88
C GLN A 371 -6.23 8.93 7.62
N PHE A 372 -7.10 9.33 6.70
CA PHE A 372 -6.73 10.02 5.47
C PHE A 372 -6.07 11.38 5.74
N VAL A 373 -6.65 12.20 6.62
CA VAL A 373 -6.09 13.50 7.02
C VAL A 373 -4.75 13.33 7.70
N ASN A 374 -4.63 12.38 8.64
CA ASN A 374 -3.38 12.11 9.33
C ASN A 374 -2.29 11.60 8.40
N HIS A 375 -2.62 10.70 7.46
CA HIS A 375 -1.67 10.21 6.46
C HIS A 375 -1.13 11.37 5.62
N ASN A 376 -1.99 12.28 5.16
CA ASN A 376 -1.61 13.41 4.32
C ASN A 376 -1.17 14.66 5.13
N SER A 377 -0.82 14.52 6.42
CA SER A 377 -0.44 15.66 7.27
C SER A 377 0.95 16.23 6.99
N ASN A 378 1.83 15.46 6.36
CA ASN A 378 3.19 15.87 6.01
C ASN A 378 3.42 15.86 4.49
N ILE A 379 4.44 16.58 4.02
CA ILE A 379 4.74 16.76 2.59
C ILE A 379 5.13 15.45 1.91
N HIS A 380 5.91 14.59 2.60
CA HIS A 380 6.32 13.28 2.07
C HIS A 380 5.13 12.40 1.73
N SER A 381 4.22 12.18 2.68
CA SER A 381 3.02 11.34 2.45
C SER A 381 2.08 11.95 1.41
N ARG A 382 2.00 13.29 1.32
CA ARG A 382 1.25 13.95 0.24
C ARG A 382 1.88 13.71 -1.11
N ALA A 383 3.23 13.76 -1.23
CA ALA A 383 3.93 13.44 -2.46
C ALA A 383 3.64 12.00 -2.91
N GLU A 384 3.74 11.03 -1.99
CA GLU A 384 3.42 9.63 -2.27
C GLU A 384 1.96 9.44 -2.70
N SER A 385 1.02 10.07 -2.01
CA SER A 385 -0.40 10.01 -2.34
C SER A 385 -0.68 10.58 -3.73
N LEU A 386 -0.15 11.77 -4.06
CA LEU A 386 -0.31 12.40 -5.38
C LEU A 386 0.21 11.50 -6.49
N ALA A 387 1.42 10.92 -6.33
CA ALA A 387 1.98 9.97 -7.27
C ALA A 387 1.09 8.73 -7.45
N THR A 388 0.60 8.18 -6.34
CA THR A 388 -0.23 6.97 -6.32
C THR A 388 -1.57 7.19 -7.03
N TYR A 389 -2.28 8.28 -6.75
CA TYR A 389 -3.55 8.57 -7.42
C TYR A 389 -3.37 8.71 -8.94
N TYR A 390 -2.35 9.45 -9.37
CA TYR A 390 -2.07 9.56 -10.81
C TYR A 390 -1.70 8.20 -11.43
N ALA A 391 -0.74 7.50 -10.85
CA ALA A 391 -0.23 6.24 -11.41
C ALA A 391 -1.31 5.16 -11.55
N LEU A 392 -2.24 5.07 -10.58
CA LEU A 392 -3.30 4.06 -10.59
C LEU A 392 -4.51 4.45 -11.44
N THR A 393 -4.81 5.74 -11.58
CA THR A 393 -6.09 6.20 -12.13
C THR A 393 -5.97 7.18 -13.30
N GLY A 394 -4.78 7.75 -13.52
CA GLY A 394 -4.58 8.87 -14.46
C GLY A 394 -5.26 10.17 -14.00
N ASN A 395 -5.65 10.27 -12.73
CA ASN A 395 -6.39 11.43 -12.21
C ASN A 395 -5.92 11.77 -10.79
N THR A 396 -4.95 12.65 -10.68
CA THR A 396 -4.39 13.11 -9.41
C THR A 396 -5.43 13.74 -8.48
N ASN A 397 -6.43 14.44 -9.05
CA ASN A 397 -7.44 15.15 -8.26
C ASN A 397 -8.40 14.22 -7.48
N LEU A 398 -8.36 12.90 -7.71
CA LEU A 398 -9.10 11.95 -6.88
C LEU A 398 -8.67 12.00 -5.41
N ILE A 399 -7.44 12.43 -5.11
CA ILE A 399 -6.98 12.67 -3.73
C ILE A 399 -7.93 13.63 -2.98
N ASN A 400 -8.44 14.67 -3.65
CA ASN A 400 -9.37 15.64 -3.10
C ASN A 400 -10.83 15.15 -3.07
N LYS A 401 -11.12 13.96 -3.61
CA LYS A 401 -12.45 13.34 -3.63
C LYS A 401 -12.55 12.09 -2.75
N GLU A 402 -11.44 11.63 -2.21
CA GLU A 402 -11.40 10.36 -1.47
C GLU A 402 -12.35 10.38 -0.27
N ILE A 403 -12.35 11.46 0.50
CA ILE A 403 -13.27 11.62 1.66
C ILE A 403 -14.72 11.58 1.20
N ASP A 404 -15.07 12.28 0.12
CA ASP A 404 -16.42 12.30 -0.44
C ASP A 404 -16.85 10.90 -0.90
N ILE A 405 -15.94 10.13 -1.51
CA ILE A 405 -16.21 8.75 -1.94
C ILE A 405 -16.59 7.90 -0.72
N TYR A 406 -15.83 7.95 0.38
CA TYR A 406 -16.12 7.17 1.58
C TYR A 406 -17.38 7.66 2.30
N ARG A 407 -17.63 8.97 2.34
CA ARG A 407 -18.87 9.54 2.89
C ARG A 407 -20.09 9.17 2.07
N GLY A 408 -19.93 8.93 0.77
CA GLY A 408 -20.98 8.43 -0.12
C GLY A 408 -21.26 6.93 -0.03
N ILE A 409 -20.54 6.17 0.80
CA ILE A 409 -20.82 4.74 1.03
C ILE A 409 -22.01 4.62 1.98
N THR A 410 -23.01 3.82 1.60
CA THR A 410 -24.24 3.59 2.34
C THR A 410 -24.19 2.28 3.15
N LYS A 411 -25.15 2.11 4.07
CA LYS A 411 -25.34 0.84 4.80
C LYS A 411 -25.69 -0.31 3.85
N GLU A 412 -26.43 0.00 2.79
CA GLU A 412 -26.77 -0.93 1.72
C GLU A 412 -25.54 -1.39 0.93
N ASP A 413 -24.62 -0.47 0.63
CA ASP A 413 -23.33 -0.81 -0.02
C ASP A 413 -22.55 -1.81 0.80
N ILE A 414 -22.43 -1.58 2.12
CA ILE A 414 -21.73 -2.46 3.07
C ILE A 414 -22.36 -3.85 3.07
N ARG A 415 -23.70 -3.94 3.23
CA ARG A 415 -24.43 -5.20 3.21
C ARG A 415 -24.27 -5.92 1.87
N ASN A 416 -24.36 -5.20 0.75
CA ASN A 416 -24.27 -5.77 -0.59
C ASN A 416 -22.85 -6.28 -0.88
N ALA A 417 -21.81 -5.56 -0.47
CA ALA A 417 -20.43 -6.00 -0.57
C ALA A 417 -20.19 -7.27 0.28
N ALA A 418 -20.70 -7.32 1.51
CA ALA A 418 -20.61 -8.51 2.33
C ALA A 418 -21.29 -9.73 1.66
N ARG A 419 -22.46 -9.54 1.02
CA ARG A 419 -23.15 -10.59 0.27
C ARG A 419 -22.34 -11.07 -0.94
N LYS A 420 -21.73 -10.13 -1.66
CA LYS A 420 -21.02 -10.39 -2.91
C LYS A 420 -19.68 -11.10 -2.66
N TYR A 421 -18.94 -10.66 -1.66
CA TYR A 421 -17.54 -11.07 -1.48
C TYR A 421 -17.32 -12.05 -0.34
N LEU A 422 -18.14 -12.05 0.72
CA LEU A 422 -17.91 -12.87 1.91
C LEU A 422 -18.78 -14.15 1.92
N ASN A 423 -18.95 -14.78 0.77
CA ASN A 423 -19.69 -16.04 0.65
C ASN A 423 -18.80 -17.21 1.09
N PRO A 424 -19.22 -18.06 2.04
CA PRO A 424 -18.46 -19.24 2.47
C PRO A 424 -18.06 -20.18 1.32
N ASN A 425 -18.88 -20.30 0.26
CA ASN A 425 -18.52 -21.09 -0.93
C ASN A 425 -17.39 -20.47 -1.78
N GLN A 426 -17.00 -19.24 -1.49
CA GLN A 426 -15.93 -18.53 -2.19
C GLN A 426 -14.74 -18.27 -1.25
N ARG A 427 -14.61 -19.09 -0.20
CA ARG A 427 -13.62 -18.93 0.86
C ARG A 427 -12.50 -19.94 0.77
N ILE A 428 -11.30 -19.51 1.16
CA ILE A 428 -10.20 -20.40 1.49
C ILE A 428 -9.87 -20.23 2.98
N ILE A 429 -9.87 -21.35 3.70
CA ILE A 429 -9.42 -21.42 5.09
C ILE A 429 -7.94 -21.74 5.08
N ILE A 430 -7.14 -20.89 5.68
CA ILE A 430 -5.70 -21.11 5.84
C ILE A 430 -5.43 -21.43 7.31
N ASN A 431 -5.01 -22.67 7.56
CA ASN A 431 -4.56 -23.11 8.87
C ASN A 431 -3.05 -22.88 8.97
N TYR A 432 -2.66 -21.81 9.62
CA TYR A 432 -1.25 -21.50 9.86
C TYR A 432 -0.86 -22.03 11.23
N VAL A 433 -0.12 -23.13 11.28
CA VAL A 433 0.05 -23.94 12.50
C VAL A 433 1.51 -24.17 12.85
N PRO A 434 1.83 -24.39 14.14
CA PRO A 434 3.17 -24.78 14.55
C PRO A 434 3.61 -26.06 13.86
N GLU A 435 4.90 -26.15 13.54
CA GLU A 435 5.49 -27.40 13.12
C GLU A 435 5.44 -28.41 14.28
N LYS A 436 4.95 -29.61 14.02
CA LYS A 436 4.93 -30.67 15.03
C LYS A 436 6.37 -31.12 15.29
N LYS A 437 6.83 -30.95 16.50
CA LYS A 437 8.13 -31.47 16.96
C LYS A 437 8.05 -33.00 17.15
#